data_85bfaf1cfe09fa496c671d36ea85b981
#
_entry.id   85bfaf1cfe09fa496c671d36ea85b981
#
_cell.length_a   1.000
_cell.length_b   1.000
_cell.length_c   1.000
_cell.angle_alpha   90.00
_cell.angle_beta   90.00
_cell.angle_gamma   90.00
#
_symmetry.space_group_name_H-M   'P 1'
#
loop_
_entity.id
_entity.type
_entity.pdbx_description
1 polymer ?
#
loop_
_entity_poly.entity_id
_entity_poly.type
_entity_poly.pdbx_seq_one_letter_code
_entity_poly.pdbx_strand_id
1 'polypeptide(L)'
;QNLRASLAACSPRPGDDPRIVVLTPGPLNETYFEHAYLASYLGYTLARGDDLTVQGGRVWLRSMRRLEQVDVILRRVDDHFCDPLELRPDSRLGVPGLVQAVRRGTVAVVNPLGASLLENPALNAFLPAIARHLLGQELKLPSAASWWCGQRRELDHVLANLDKLVIKPIYRASGAPPLFGGNLTRKARERLAERIRARPMRYVGQEQLDFSVVPTLVDAGLEARRAVLRSLLVARDDGYAVMPGGLTRVAAVQDSFVVSNQAGGVSKDTWILASEPEKQVSLLPQTLQRASVANLHGDLPGGTADNLFWFSRYAERAEQGARLLRTVLQVYRNALEYRDPLDRACLDVLLQVLTQVTASYPGFVGPQGEAARSEPAPELLNLILDTQHDASLSANLWAMLGTAYAVRDRVSGDTWRVINVIRTKLESMQWRSRTELGDIEDDLDELITSLVALSGFAQES
;
A
#
# COMPACT_ATOMS: atom_id res chain seq x y z
N GLN A 1 11.57 15.99 -12.96
CA GLN A 1 11.24 17.35 -13.44
C GLN A 1 10.05 17.32 -14.41
N ASN A 2 10.10 16.54 -15.50
CA ASN A 2 9.02 16.49 -16.51
C ASN A 2 7.65 16.15 -15.89
N LEU A 3 7.56 15.19 -14.97
CA LEU A 3 6.31 14.85 -14.30
C LEU A 3 5.77 16.02 -13.46
N ARG A 4 6.62 16.75 -12.74
CA ARG A 4 6.19 17.94 -11.98
C ARG A 4 5.66 19.03 -12.91
N ALA A 5 6.38 19.32 -14.00
CA ALA A 5 5.95 20.31 -14.98
C ALA A 5 4.61 19.92 -15.63
N SER A 6 4.46 18.65 -16.03
CA SER A 6 3.22 18.16 -16.62
C SER A 6 2.03 18.25 -15.65
N LEU A 7 2.23 17.88 -14.38
CA LEU A 7 1.18 17.99 -13.37
C LEU A 7 0.80 19.44 -13.10
N ALA A 8 1.77 20.34 -13.01
CA ALA A 8 1.50 21.76 -12.83
C ALA A 8 0.74 22.37 -14.04
N ALA A 9 1.09 21.97 -15.26
CA ALA A 9 0.39 22.40 -16.48
C ALA A 9 -1.08 21.94 -16.55
N CYS A 10 -1.43 20.85 -15.84
CA CYS A 10 -2.82 20.39 -15.76
C CYS A 10 -3.70 21.24 -14.84
N SER A 11 -3.16 22.21 -14.10
CA SER A 11 -3.93 23.04 -13.19
C SER A 11 -5.01 23.85 -13.92
N PRO A 12 -6.28 23.78 -13.50
CA PRO A 12 -7.33 24.61 -14.06
C PRO A 12 -7.25 26.07 -13.60
N ARG A 13 -6.44 26.36 -12.61
CA ARG A 13 -6.22 27.71 -12.08
C ARG A 13 -4.92 28.29 -12.64
N PRO A 14 -5.00 29.34 -13.45
CA PRO A 14 -3.80 30.04 -13.91
C PRO A 14 -3.15 30.76 -12.72
N GLY A 15 -1.84 30.65 -12.61
CA GLY A 15 -1.07 31.31 -11.56
C GLY A 15 0.05 30.43 -11.02
N ASP A 16 0.82 31.00 -10.12
CA ASP A 16 2.01 30.39 -9.57
C ASP A 16 1.66 29.31 -8.55
N ASP A 17 2.34 28.18 -8.64
CA ASP A 17 2.38 27.07 -7.68
C ASP A 17 1.02 26.40 -7.36
N PRO A 18 0.48 25.55 -8.27
CA PRO A 18 -0.74 24.83 -8.03
C PRO A 18 -0.58 23.82 -6.90
N ARG A 19 -1.59 23.70 -6.03
CA ARG A 19 -1.61 22.66 -5.00
C ARG A 19 -1.92 21.32 -5.62
N ILE A 20 -0.93 20.43 -5.58
CA ILE A 20 -1.00 19.08 -6.11
C ILE A 20 -0.99 18.08 -4.95
N VAL A 21 -1.92 17.11 -4.96
CA VAL A 21 -1.97 16.02 -3.98
C VAL A 21 -1.85 14.67 -4.67
N VAL A 22 -1.29 13.69 -3.98
CA VAL A 22 -1.30 12.28 -4.39
C VAL A 22 -2.43 11.58 -3.65
N LEU A 23 -3.49 11.20 -4.36
CA LEU A 23 -4.63 10.48 -3.78
C LEU A 23 -4.31 8.99 -3.71
N THR A 24 -4.24 8.45 -2.50
CA THR A 24 -3.91 7.05 -2.22
C THR A 24 -5.10 6.29 -1.60
N PRO A 25 -5.24 4.98 -1.86
CA PRO A 25 -6.19 4.12 -1.13
C PRO A 25 -5.82 3.92 0.34
N GLY A 26 -4.60 4.28 0.74
CA GLY A 26 -4.11 4.14 2.12
C GLY A 26 -3.20 2.93 2.34
N PRO A 27 -2.78 2.71 3.60
CA PRO A 27 -1.70 1.80 3.98
C PRO A 27 -1.98 0.31 3.74
N LEU A 28 -3.24 -0.09 3.57
CA LEU A 28 -3.60 -1.48 3.24
C LEU A 28 -3.39 -1.82 1.75
N ASN A 29 -3.04 -0.84 0.92
CA ASN A 29 -2.74 -1.07 -0.48
C ASN A 29 -1.32 -1.59 -0.66
N GLU A 30 -1.14 -2.61 -1.49
CA GLU A 30 0.18 -3.24 -1.76
C GLU A 30 1.24 -2.26 -2.30
N THR A 31 0.80 -1.19 -2.97
CA THR A 31 1.67 -0.16 -3.57
C THR A 31 1.70 1.15 -2.76
N TYR A 32 1.28 1.10 -1.49
CA TYR A 32 1.25 2.31 -0.65
C TYR A 32 2.64 2.94 -0.47
N PHE A 33 3.67 2.11 -0.35
CA PHE A 33 5.04 2.60 -0.24
C PHE A 33 5.46 3.44 -1.46
N GLU A 34 5.12 2.97 -2.67
CA GLU A 34 5.42 3.70 -3.91
C GLU A 34 4.64 5.03 -3.96
N HIS A 35 3.40 5.06 -3.45
CA HIS A 35 2.63 6.30 -3.37
C HIS A 35 3.27 7.31 -2.42
N ALA A 36 3.67 6.86 -1.22
CA ALA A 36 4.32 7.68 -0.21
C ALA A 36 5.68 8.19 -0.70
N TYR A 37 6.50 7.30 -1.29
CA TYR A 37 7.78 7.68 -1.87
C TYR A 37 7.63 8.70 -3.01
N LEU A 38 6.66 8.49 -3.92
CA LEU A 38 6.40 9.40 -5.02
C LEU A 38 5.96 10.79 -4.51
N ALA A 39 5.08 10.84 -3.52
CA ALA A 39 4.64 12.08 -2.90
C ALA A 39 5.82 12.83 -2.26
N SER A 40 6.63 12.15 -1.48
CA SER A 40 7.83 12.71 -0.84
C SER A 40 8.85 13.17 -1.88
N TYR A 41 9.15 12.35 -2.90
CA TYR A 41 10.11 12.68 -3.96
C TYR A 41 9.71 13.91 -4.77
N LEU A 42 8.41 14.06 -5.07
CA LEU A 42 7.88 15.19 -5.82
C LEU A 42 7.60 16.42 -4.95
N GLY A 43 7.61 16.30 -3.62
CA GLY A 43 7.25 17.35 -2.69
C GLY A 43 5.75 17.64 -2.65
N TYR A 44 4.91 16.60 -2.84
CA TYR A 44 3.45 16.71 -2.81
C TYR A 44 2.87 16.09 -1.54
N THR A 45 1.67 16.56 -1.16
CA THR A 45 0.95 15.98 -0.03
C THR A 45 0.34 14.64 -0.42
N LEU A 46 0.63 13.58 0.34
CA LEU A 46 -0.08 12.32 0.27
C LEU A 46 -1.41 12.47 1.00
N ALA A 47 -2.52 12.17 0.32
CA ALA A 47 -3.86 12.34 0.87
C ALA A 47 -4.71 11.09 0.60
N ARG A 48 -5.56 10.73 1.55
CA ARG A 48 -6.61 9.73 1.40
C ARG A 48 -7.92 10.39 1.01
N GLY A 49 -8.93 9.60 0.62
CA GLY A 49 -10.24 10.14 0.27
C GLY A 49 -10.90 10.92 1.42
N ASP A 50 -10.68 10.51 2.66
CA ASP A 50 -11.18 11.16 3.87
C ASP A 50 -10.45 12.46 4.25
N ASP A 51 -9.23 12.67 3.75
CA ASP A 51 -8.52 13.95 3.88
C ASP A 51 -9.03 15.02 2.92
N LEU A 52 -9.83 14.63 1.91
CA LEU A 52 -10.36 15.53 0.90
C LEU A 52 -11.88 15.75 1.08
N THR A 53 -12.35 16.90 0.66
CA THR A 53 -13.79 17.24 0.65
C THR A 53 -14.14 18.11 -0.53
N VAL A 54 -15.37 17.99 -1.05
CA VAL A 54 -15.89 18.87 -2.09
C VAL A 54 -16.85 19.88 -1.47
N GLN A 55 -16.54 21.16 -1.59
CA GLN A 55 -17.39 22.26 -1.13
C GLN A 55 -17.47 23.35 -2.20
N GLY A 56 -18.66 23.83 -2.50
CA GLY A 56 -18.86 24.83 -3.55
C GLY A 56 -18.41 24.37 -4.96
N GLY A 57 -18.35 23.04 -5.17
CA GLY A 57 -17.90 22.43 -6.43
C GLY A 57 -16.38 22.49 -6.61
N ARG A 58 -15.60 22.70 -5.58
CA ARG A 58 -14.14 22.66 -5.54
C ARG A 58 -13.66 21.62 -4.56
N VAL A 59 -12.49 21.05 -4.82
CA VAL A 59 -11.87 20.09 -3.91
C VAL A 59 -10.98 20.82 -2.90
N TRP A 60 -11.09 20.41 -1.66
CA TRP A 60 -10.34 20.97 -0.54
C TRP A 60 -9.62 19.87 0.22
N LEU A 61 -8.37 20.09 0.57
CA LEU A 61 -7.61 19.31 1.52
C LEU A 61 -7.94 19.80 2.92
N ARG A 62 -8.33 18.88 3.80
CA ARG A 62 -8.54 19.13 5.23
C ARG A 62 -7.19 19.09 5.93
N SER A 63 -6.59 20.26 6.18
CA SER A 63 -5.42 20.35 7.04
C SER A 63 -5.81 20.70 8.47
N MET A 64 -4.88 20.52 9.42
CA MET A 64 -5.15 20.81 10.84
C MET A 64 -5.67 22.24 11.12
N ARG A 65 -5.34 23.19 10.28
CA ARG A 65 -5.66 24.61 10.51
C ARG A 65 -6.77 25.15 9.62
N ARG A 66 -6.92 24.62 8.40
CA ARG A 66 -7.83 25.19 7.40
C ARG A 66 -8.13 24.22 6.26
N LEU A 67 -9.11 24.59 5.47
CA LEU A 67 -9.33 23.97 4.18
C LEU A 67 -8.41 24.63 3.15
N GLU A 68 -7.72 23.82 2.34
CA GLU A 68 -6.80 24.27 1.31
C GLU A 68 -7.26 23.76 -0.03
N GLN A 69 -7.49 24.67 -1.00
CA GLN A 69 -7.97 24.27 -2.31
C GLN A 69 -6.93 23.39 -3.02
N VAL A 70 -7.40 22.29 -3.61
CA VAL A 70 -6.62 21.36 -4.42
C VAL A 70 -6.90 21.65 -5.89
N ASP A 71 -5.84 21.84 -6.67
CA ASP A 71 -5.94 22.13 -8.10
C ASP A 71 -5.71 20.89 -8.97
N VAL A 72 -4.81 19.99 -8.53
CA VAL A 72 -4.49 18.76 -9.27
C VAL A 72 -4.41 17.57 -8.32
N ILE A 73 -5.02 16.47 -8.73
CA ILE A 73 -4.96 15.19 -8.01
C ILE A 73 -4.19 14.20 -8.87
N LEU A 74 -2.99 13.78 -8.41
CA LEU A 74 -2.31 12.61 -8.96
C LEU A 74 -2.96 11.36 -8.36
N ARG A 75 -3.79 10.70 -9.15
CA ARG A 75 -4.66 9.62 -8.69
C ARG A 75 -3.94 8.27 -8.64
N ARG A 76 -4.02 7.60 -7.49
CA ARG A 76 -3.58 6.20 -7.29
C ARG A 76 -4.73 5.29 -6.83
N VAL A 77 -5.94 5.80 -6.83
CA VAL A 77 -7.20 5.07 -6.59
C VAL A 77 -7.82 4.72 -7.94
N ASP A 78 -8.32 3.49 -8.12
CA ASP A 78 -8.96 3.08 -9.36
C ASP A 78 -10.21 3.91 -9.66
N ASP A 79 -10.49 4.14 -10.95
CA ASP A 79 -11.54 5.04 -11.43
C ASP A 79 -12.87 4.86 -10.69
N HIS A 80 -13.37 3.64 -10.63
CA HIS A 80 -14.69 3.33 -10.09
C HIS A 80 -14.81 3.51 -8.58
N PHE A 81 -13.68 3.62 -7.85
CA PHE A 81 -13.68 3.93 -6.42
C PHE A 81 -13.57 5.43 -6.11
N CYS A 82 -13.34 6.29 -7.12
CA CYS A 82 -12.98 7.69 -6.89
C CYS A 82 -14.12 8.56 -6.36
N ASP A 83 -15.37 8.21 -6.60
CA ASP A 83 -16.53 8.98 -6.13
C ASP A 83 -17.69 8.05 -5.76
N PRO A 84 -18.04 7.93 -4.46
CA PRO A 84 -19.15 7.08 -4.02
C PRO A 84 -20.53 7.60 -4.46
N LEU A 85 -20.67 8.86 -4.82
CA LEU A 85 -21.99 9.42 -5.23
C LEU A 85 -22.33 9.11 -6.66
N GLU A 86 -21.35 9.03 -7.56
CA GLU A 86 -21.59 8.87 -8.99
C GLU A 86 -21.05 7.57 -9.59
N LEU A 87 -20.12 6.88 -8.90
CA LEU A 87 -19.47 5.69 -9.42
C LEU A 87 -19.83 4.45 -8.60
N ARG A 88 -19.12 4.19 -7.54
CA ARG A 88 -19.30 2.99 -6.71
C ARG A 88 -19.75 3.35 -5.30
N PRO A 89 -21.04 3.12 -4.93
CA PRO A 89 -21.62 3.66 -3.70
C PRO A 89 -21.05 3.10 -2.40
N ASP A 90 -20.45 1.92 -2.43
CA ASP A 90 -19.78 1.30 -1.27
C ASP A 90 -18.29 1.70 -1.13
N SER A 91 -17.79 2.58 -1.99
CA SER A 91 -16.40 3.04 -1.94
C SER A 91 -16.15 3.92 -0.71
N ARG A 92 -15.13 3.55 0.06
CA ARG A 92 -14.55 4.37 1.14
C ARG A 92 -13.19 4.99 0.77
N LEU A 93 -12.76 4.82 -0.50
CA LEU A 93 -11.45 5.27 -0.96
C LEU A 93 -11.54 6.58 -1.74
N GLY A 94 -12.72 6.94 -2.19
CA GLY A 94 -12.97 8.10 -3.03
C GLY A 94 -13.37 9.35 -2.25
N VAL A 95 -13.62 10.41 -3.02
CA VAL A 95 -14.04 11.72 -2.52
C VAL A 95 -15.44 12.01 -3.00
N PRO A 96 -16.46 12.08 -2.14
CA PRO A 96 -17.83 12.38 -2.54
C PRO A 96 -17.94 13.70 -3.32
N GLY A 97 -18.49 13.66 -4.54
CA GLY A 97 -18.65 14.82 -5.42
C GLY A 97 -17.43 15.16 -6.27
N LEU A 98 -16.39 14.32 -6.28
CA LEU A 98 -15.20 14.53 -7.10
C LEU A 98 -15.52 14.61 -8.59
N VAL A 99 -16.37 13.72 -9.10
CA VAL A 99 -16.78 13.70 -10.51
C VAL A 99 -17.42 15.03 -10.90
N GLN A 100 -18.24 15.60 -10.03
CA GLN A 100 -18.87 16.91 -10.27
C GLN A 100 -17.83 18.04 -10.32
N ALA A 101 -16.84 18.04 -9.41
CA ALA A 101 -15.76 19.03 -9.41
C ALA A 101 -14.93 18.94 -10.69
N VAL A 102 -14.62 17.73 -11.17
CA VAL A 102 -13.92 17.51 -12.45
C VAL A 102 -14.74 18.01 -13.63
N ARG A 103 -16.05 17.71 -13.70
CA ARG A 103 -16.94 18.21 -14.76
C ARG A 103 -17.04 19.74 -14.79
N ARG A 104 -16.94 20.38 -13.63
CA ARG A 104 -16.89 21.85 -13.54
C ARG A 104 -15.54 22.44 -13.93
N GLY A 105 -14.53 21.61 -14.17
CA GLY A 105 -13.16 22.08 -14.47
C GLY A 105 -12.50 22.81 -13.32
N THR A 106 -12.86 22.53 -12.06
CA THR A 106 -12.28 23.19 -10.88
C THR A 106 -11.12 22.42 -10.27
N VAL A 107 -10.91 21.17 -10.70
CA VAL A 107 -9.80 20.31 -10.34
C VAL A 107 -9.44 19.44 -11.54
N ALA A 108 -8.15 19.19 -11.75
CA ALA A 108 -7.66 18.20 -12.70
C ALA A 108 -7.33 16.88 -11.98
N VAL A 109 -7.66 15.76 -12.61
CA VAL A 109 -7.31 14.42 -12.11
C VAL A 109 -6.39 13.75 -13.13
N VAL A 110 -5.21 13.31 -12.69
CA VAL A 110 -4.17 12.69 -13.52
C VAL A 110 -3.90 11.25 -13.00
N ASN A 111 -4.08 10.18 -13.78
CA ASN A 111 -4.74 10.19 -15.08
C ASN A 111 -6.25 10.42 -14.91
N PRO A 112 -6.94 10.97 -15.94
CA PRO A 112 -8.33 11.37 -15.80
C PRO A 112 -9.25 10.20 -15.46
N LEU A 113 -10.39 10.50 -14.88
CA LEU A 113 -11.44 9.51 -14.65
C LEU A 113 -11.93 8.96 -16.00
N GLY A 114 -12.06 7.65 -16.10
CA GLY A 114 -12.35 6.94 -17.35
C GLY A 114 -11.11 6.50 -18.14
N ALA A 115 -9.89 6.86 -17.71
CA ALA A 115 -8.65 6.40 -18.36
C ALA A 115 -8.48 4.88 -18.35
N SER A 116 -9.15 4.17 -17.45
CA SER A 116 -9.19 2.70 -17.41
C SER A 116 -9.78 2.07 -18.69
N LEU A 117 -10.52 2.84 -19.48
CA LEU A 117 -10.96 2.40 -20.82
C LEU A 117 -9.78 2.07 -21.74
N LEU A 118 -8.67 2.79 -21.59
CA LEU A 118 -7.43 2.55 -22.36
C LEU A 118 -6.71 1.26 -21.95
N GLU A 119 -7.03 0.70 -20.79
CA GLU A 119 -6.50 -0.58 -20.30
C GLU A 119 -7.29 -1.80 -20.85
N ASN A 120 -8.40 -1.54 -21.57
CA ASN A 120 -9.21 -2.58 -22.14
C ASN A 120 -8.42 -3.36 -23.21
N PRO A 121 -8.19 -4.67 -23.04
CA PRO A 121 -7.37 -5.44 -23.99
C PRO A 121 -8.00 -5.54 -25.39
N ALA A 122 -9.29 -5.32 -25.54
CA ALA A 122 -9.92 -5.27 -26.86
C ALA A 122 -9.49 -4.05 -27.69
N LEU A 123 -9.05 -2.97 -27.03
CA LEU A 123 -8.55 -1.78 -27.72
C LEU A 123 -7.34 -2.08 -28.60
N ASN A 124 -6.50 -3.06 -28.21
CA ASN A 124 -5.34 -3.47 -28.98
C ASN A 124 -5.70 -3.91 -30.42
N ALA A 125 -6.88 -4.49 -30.61
CA ALA A 125 -7.35 -4.89 -31.94
C ALA A 125 -7.54 -3.69 -32.89
N PHE A 126 -7.78 -2.50 -32.33
CA PHE A 126 -8.10 -1.28 -33.09
C PHE A 126 -6.93 -0.27 -33.13
N LEU A 127 -5.92 -0.43 -32.29
CA LEU A 127 -4.81 0.54 -32.17
C LEU A 127 -4.12 0.86 -33.51
N PRO A 128 -3.84 -0.10 -34.42
CA PRO A 128 -3.22 0.24 -35.71
C PRO A 128 -4.13 1.12 -36.58
N ALA A 129 -5.44 0.85 -36.58
CA ALA A 129 -6.41 1.65 -37.35
C ALA A 129 -6.61 3.03 -36.72
N ILE A 130 -6.63 3.11 -35.37
CA ILE A 130 -6.70 4.38 -34.63
C ILE A 130 -5.47 5.24 -34.93
N ALA A 131 -4.25 4.67 -34.89
CA ALA A 131 -3.02 5.41 -35.17
C ALA A 131 -3.04 5.98 -36.59
N ARG A 132 -3.41 5.21 -37.59
CA ARG A 132 -3.55 5.70 -38.96
C ARG A 132 -4.58 6.80 -39.09
N HIS A 133 -5.74 6.65 -38.42
CA HIS A 133 -6.82 7.63 -38.52
C HIS A 133 -6.51 8.95 -37.81
N LEU A 134 -5.95 8.87 -36.58
CA LEU A 134 -5.73 10.07 -35.75
C LEU A 134 -4.37 10.74 -36.02
N LEU A 135 -3.35 9.93 -36.33
CA LEU A 135 -1.97 10.43 -36.44
C LEU A 135 -1.46 10.41 -37.90
N GLY A 136 -2.17 9.75 -38.83
CA GLY A 136 -1.70 9.55 -40.18
C GLY A 136 -0.44 8.68 -40.27
N GLN A 137 -0.15 7.88 -39.25
CA GLN A 137 1.08 7.11 -39.13
C GLN A 137 0.80 5.66 -38.75
N GLU A 138 1.69 4.76 -39.15
CA GLU A 138 1.72 3.41 -38.61
C GLU A 138 2.36 3.38 -37.23
N LEU A 139 1.97 2.39 -36.40
CA LEU A 139 2.59 2.20 -35.09
C LEU A 139 4.08 1.91 -35.23
N LYS A 140 4.93 2.69 -34.57
CA LYS A 140 6.38 2.46 -34.55
C LYS A 140 6.78 1.22 -33.75
N LEU A 141 6.00 0.89 -32.69
CA LEU A 141 6.16 -0.35 -31.93
C LEU A 141 5.03 -1.29 -32.32
N PRO A 142 5.32 -2.52 -32.75
CA PRO A 142 4.30 -3.49 -33.09
C PRO A 142 3.51 -3.89 -31.84
N SER A 143 2.21 -4.07 -32.02
CA SER A 143 1.33 -4.65 -30.98
C SER A 143 1.12 -6.13 -31.25
N ALA A 144 0.89 -6.93 -30.20
CA ALA A 144 0.45 -8.31 -30.35
C ALA A 144 -0.88 -8.36 -31.11
N ALA A 145 -0.97 -9.22 -32.13
CA ALA A 145 -2.20 -9.41 -32.88
C ALA A 145 -3.36 -9.75 -31.92
N SER A 146 -4.46 -9.04 -32.05
CA SER A 146 -5.58 -9.15 -31.14
C SER A 146 -6.91 -9.13 -31.88
N TRP A 147 -7.84 -9.96 -31.45
CA TRP A 147 -9.15 -10.16 -32.10
C TRP A 147 -10.26 -10.03 -31.05
N TRP A 148 -11.05 -8.97 -31.17
CA TRP A 148 -12.19 -8.79 -30.29
C TRP A 148 -13.37 -9.62 -30.75
N CYS A 149 -13.85 -10.54 -29.92
CA CYS A 149 -14.91 -11.49 -30.25
C CYS A 149 -16.28 -10.83 -30.49
N GLY A 150 -16.43 -9.52 -30.23
CA GLY A 150 -17.64 -8.77 -30.58
C GLY A 150 -17.89 -8.65 -32.09
N GLN A 151 -16.91 -8.93 -32.94
CA GLN A 151 -17.04 -9.00 -34.39
C GLN A 151 -17.11 -10.46 -34.83
N ARG A 152 -18.03 -10.77 -35.78
CA ARG A 152 -18.31 -12.16 -36.18
C ARG A 152 -17.08 -12.87 -36.73
N ARG A 153 -16.37 -12.23 -37.64
CA ARG A 153 -15.16 -12.79 -38.27
C ARG A 153 -14.07 -13.09 -37.25
N GLU A 154 -13.87 -12.16 -36.29
CA GLU A 154 -12.86 -12.27 -35.24
C GLU A 154 -13.25 -13.35 -34.21
N LEU A 155 -14.54 -13.48 -33.91
CA LEU A 155 -15.07 -14.57 -33.09
C LEU A 155 -14.75 -15.93 -33.70
N ASP A 156 -15.06 -16.11 -35.00
CA ASP A 156 -14.83 -17.38 -35.71
C ASP A 156 -13.32 -17.72 -35.74
N HIS A 157 -12.45 -16.70 -35.95
CA HIS A 157 -11.00 -16.85 -35.86
C HIS A 157 -10.52 -17.31 -34.49
N VAL A 158 -11.00 -16.64 -33.43
CA VAL A 158 -10.63 -16.96 -32.03
C VAL A 158 -11.07 -18.36 -31.66
N LEU A 159 -12.29 -18.77 -32.04
CA LEU A 159 -12.80 -20.11 -31.74
C LEU A 159 -12.04 -21.22 -32.48
N ALA A 160 -11.59 -20.95 -33.71
CA ALA A 160 -10.82 -21.90 -34.51
C ALA A 160 -9.37 -22.06 -34.00
N ASN A 161 -8.81 -21.06 -33.28
CA ASN A 161 -7.41 -21.02 -32.87
C ASN A 161 -7.24 -20.95 -31.36
N LEU A 162 -8.22 -21.38 -30.55
CA LEU A 162 -8.21 -21.29 -29.10
C LEU A 162 -6.95 -21.91 -28.47
N ASP A 163 -6.39 -22.94 -29.06
CA ASP A 163 -5.19 -23.61 -28.57
C ASP A 163 -3.89 -22.80 -28.73
N LYS A 164 -3.89 -21.78 -29.59
CA LYS A 164 -2.73 -20.91 -29.88
C LYS A 164 -2.84 -19.52 -29.31
N LEU A 165 -4.00 -19.18 -28.72
CA LEU A 165 -4.29 -17.83 -28.31
C LEU A 165 -4.31 -17.70 -26.78
N VAL A 166 -4.03 -16.48 -26.31
CA VAL A 166 -4.28 -16.05 -24.94
C VAL A 166 -5.63 -15.36 -24.91
N ILE A 167 -6.57 -15.88 -24.14
CA ILE A 167 -7.92 -15.34 -24.02
C ILE A 167 -7.99 -14.44 -22.78
N LYS A 168 -8.42 -13.20 -22.99
CA LYS A 168 -8.55 -12.20 -21.95
C LYS A 168 -9.99 -11.69 -21.87
N PRO A 169 -10.60 -11.58 -20.69
CA PRO A 169 -11.84 -10.84 -20.52
C PRO A 169 -11.55 -9.35 -20.71
N ILE A 170 -12.47 -8.61 -21.35
CA ILE A 170 -12.34 -7.16 -21.55
C ILE A 170 -12.57 -6.37 -20.25
N TYR A 171 -13.38 -6.91 -19.35
CA TYR A 171 -13.53 -6.42 -18.00
C TYR A 171 -12.81 -7.37 -17.06
N ARG A 172 -11.70 -6.93 -16.50
CA ARG A 172 -11.00 -7.71 -15.48
C ARG A 172 -11.73 -7.56 -14.15
N ALA A 173 -12.26 -8.67 -13.63
CA ALA A 173 -12.38 -8.79 -12.19
C ALA A 173 -10.95 -8.79 -11.63
N SER A 174 -10.69 -7.97 -10.61
CA SER A 174 -9.36 -7.86 -9.99
C SER A 174 -8.77 -9.25 -9.74
N GLY A 175 -7.59 -9.51 -10.31
CA GLY A 175 -6.87 -10.77 -10.10
C GLY A 175 -7.15 -11.92 -11.06
N ALA A 176 -8.10 -11.82 -12.01
CA ALA A 176 -8.33 -12.92 -12.96
C ALA A 176 -7.15 -13.05 -13.95
N PRO A 177 -6.41 -14.19 -13.96
CA PRO A 177 -5.28 -14.39 -14.84
C PRO A 177 -5.75 -14.56 -16.30
N PRO A 178 -4.88 -14.23 -17.28
CA PRO A 178 -5.14 -14.54 -18.67
C PRO A 178 -5.20 -16.06 -18.87
N LEU A 179 -6.06 -16.53 -19.77
CA LEU A 179 -6.20 -17.94 -20.06
C LEU A 179 -5.35 -18.30 -21.28
N PHE A 180 -4.29 -19.07 -21.10
CA PHE A 180 -3.45 -19.58 -22.18
C PHE A 180 -4.13 -20.83 -22.78
N GLY A 181 -4.63 -20.72 -23.99
CA GLY A 181 -5.42 -21.79 -24.63
C GLY A 181 -4.63 -23.09 -24.83
N GLY A 182 -3.32 -22.99 -25.09
CA GLY A 182 -2.41 -24.15 -25.21
C GLY A 182 -2.27 -24.94 -23.89
N ASN A 183 -2.41 -24.30 -22.75
CA ASN A 183 -2.30 -24.95 -21.44
C ASN A 183 -3.61 -25.60 -20.97
N LEU A 184 -4.70 -25.39 -21.69
CA LEU A 184 -6.00 -25.92 -21.32
C LEU A 184 -6.21 -27.35 -21.84
N THR A 185 -6.83 -28.20 -21.02
CA THR A 185 -7.31 -29.50 -21.50
C THR A 185 -8.41 -29.32 -22.56
N ARG A 186 -8.64 -30.32 -23.38
CA ARG A 186 -9.68 -30.31 -24.44
C ARG A 186 -11.05 -29.89 -23.83
N LYS A 187 -11.48 -30.51 -22.73
CA LYS A 187 -12.74 -30.20 -22.04
C LYS A 187 -12.81 -28.78 -21.53
N ALA A 188 -11.69 -28.24 -21.04
CA ALA A 188 -11.62 -26.84 -20.58
C ALA A 188 -11.73 -25.86 -21.75
N ARG A 189 -11.12 -26.16 -22.89
CA ARG A 189 -11.24 -25.35 -24.13
C ARG A 189 -12.65 -25.37 -24.68
N GLU A 190 -13.33 -26.50 -24.69
CA GLU A 190 -14.73 -26.64 -25.12
C GLU A 190 -15.65 -25.75 -24.23
N ARG A 191 -15.51 -25.83 -22.91
CA ARG A 191 -16.22 -24.96 -21.97
C ARG A 191 -15.91 -23.47 -22.16
N LEU A 192 -14.65 -23.14 -22.48
CA LEU A 192 -14.26 -21.75 -22.76
C LEU A 192 -14.91 -21.26 -24.05
N ALA A 193 -14.92 -22.09 -25.11
CA ALA A 193 -15.58 -21.80 -26.39
C ALA A 193 -17.08 -21.52 -26.20
N GLU A 194 -17.76 -22.34 -25.39
CA GLU A 194 -19.17 -22.12 -25.04
C GLU A 194 -19.40 -20.77 -24.32
N ARG A 195 -18.55 -20.45 -23.34
CA ARG A 195 -18.63 -19.15 -22.65
C ARG A 195 -18.38 -17.97 -23.59
N ILE A 196 -17.43 -18.09 -24.52
CA ILE A 196 -17.16 -17.04 -25.51
C ILE A 196 -18.35 -16.88 -26.43
N ARG A 197 -18.95 -17.98 -26.95
CA ARG A 197 -20.16 -17.91 -27.80
C ARG A 197 -21.34 -17.28 -27.08
N ALA A 198 -21.52 -17.58 -25.78
CA ALA A 198 -22.60 -17.04 -24.98
C ALA A 198 -22.48 -15.52 -24.74
N ARG A 199 -21.25 -15.00 -24.66
CA ARG A 199 -20.97 -13.59 -24.36
C ARG A 199 -19.76 -13.07 -25.13
N PRO A 200 -19.78 -13.06 -26.48
CA PRO A 200 -18.62 -12.79 -27.31
C PRO A 200 -18.02 -11.39 -27.05
N MET A 201 -18.85 -10.39 -26.85
CA MET A 201 -18.39 -9.02 -26.58
C MET A 201 -17.49 -8.89 -25.33
N ARG A 202 -17.45 -9.90 -24.45
CA ARG A 202 -16.67 -9.86 -23.20
C ARG A 202 -15.26 -10.43 -23.34
N TYR A 203 -14.89 -10.90 -24.52
CA TYR A 203 -13.61 -11.59 -24.72
C TYR A 203 -12.80 -11.03 -25.88
N VAL A 204 -11.51 -11.11 -25.74
CA VAL A 204 -10.54 -10.86 -26.80
C VAL A 204 -9.55 -12.03 -26.82
N GLY A 205 -9.28 -12.54 -28.03
CA GLY A 205 -8.15 -13.42 -28.27
C GLY A 205 -6.91 -12.59 -28.63
N GLN A 206 -5.77 -12.95 -28.12
CA GLN A 206 -4.51 -12.30 -28.40
C GLN A 206 -3.47 -13.36 -28.76
N GLU A 207 -2.63 -13.07 -29.72
CA GLU A 207 -1.47 -13.87 -30.06
C GLU A 207 -0.61 -14.12 -28.81
N GLN A 208 -0.19 -15.37 -28.63
CA GLN A 208 0.76 -15.71 -27.60
C GLN A 208 2.17 -15.34 -28.07
N LEU A 209 2.72 -14.29 -27.51
CA LEU A 209 4.08 -13.85 -27.81
C LEU A 209 5.10 -14.71 -27.07
N ASP A 210 6.19 -15.02 -27.75
CA ASP A 210 7.39 -15.55 -27.10
C ASP A 210 8.24 -14.38 -26.63
N PHE A 211 8.23 -14.13 -25.31
CA PHE A 211 8.92 -12.99 -24.71
C PHE A 211 10.43 -13.16 -24.82
N SER A 212 11.14 -12.04 -24.96
CA SER A 212 12.59 -11.99 -24.78
C SER A 212 13.01 -12.54 -23.42
N VAL A 213 14.17 -13.15 -23.38
CA VAL A 213 14.74 -13.69 -22.15
C VAL A 213 15.92 -12.85 -21.67
N VAL A 214 16.11 -12.82 -20.36
CA VAL A 214 17.25 -12.15 -19.71
C VAL A 214 17.93 -13.10 -18.73
N PRO A 215 19.27 -13.02 -18.55
CA PRO A 215 19.97 -13.81 -17.57
C PRO A 215 19.48 -13.39 -16.17
N THR A 216 19.07 -14.35 -15.37
CA THR A 216 18.53 -14.14 -14.03
C THR A 216 19.26 -15.03 -13.04
N LEU A 217 19.84 -14.42 -11.99
CA LEU A 217 20.51 -15.16 -10.93
C LEU A 217 19.47 -15.87 -10.07
N VAL A 218 19.64 -17.16 -9.91
CA VAL A 218 18.87 -18.03 -9.01
C VAL A 218 19.87 -18.88 -8.21
N ASP A 219 19.39 -19.63 -7.22
CA ASP A 219 20.25 -20.43 -6.35
C ASP A 219 21.18 -21.39 -7.13
N ALA A 220 20.69 -21.92 -8.25
CA ALA A 220 21.46 -22.84 -9.13
C ALA A 220 22.42 -22.12 -10.10
N GLY A 221 22.44 -20.77 -10.14
CA GLY A 221 23.27 -20.00 -11.07
C GLY A 221 22.47 -19.06 -11.97
N LEU A 222 22.93 -18.81 -13.20
CA LEU A 222 22.26 -17.94 -14.15
C LEU A 222 21.31 -18.75 -15.05
N GLU A 223 20.04 -18.38 -15.05
CA GLU A 223 19.01 -18.93 -15.93
C GLU A 223 18.46 -17.87 -16.89
N ALA A 224 18.13 -18.29 -18.11
CA ALA A 224 17.39 -17.47 -19.07
C ALA A 224 15.90 -17.47 -18.70
N ARG A 225 15.36 -16.32 -18.30
CA ARG A 225 13.95 -16.15 -17.92
C ARG A 225 13.27 -15.09 -18.75
N ARG A 226 11.98 -15.32 -19.09
CA ARG A 226 11.17 -14.36 -19.84
C ARG A 226 11.04 -13.05 -19.12
N ALA A 227 11.12 -11.95 -19.86
CA ALA A 227 11.13 -10.62 -19.33
C ALA A 227 10.20 -9.66 -20.09
N VAL A 228 9.63 -8.69 -19.36
CA VAL A 228 8.80 -7.63 -19.91
C VAL A 228 9.30 -6.30 -19.40
N LEU A 229 9.71 -5.40 -20.28
CA LEU A 229 10.11 -4.04 -19.97
C LEU A 229 8.87 -3.15 -19.80
N ARG A 230 8.79 -2.43 -18.68
CA ARG A 230 7.85 -1.36 -18.43
C ARG A 230 8.55 -0.02 -18.58
N SER A 231 8.20 0.73 -19.62
CA SER A 231 8.61 2.13 -19.80
C SER A 231 7.60 3.08 -19.20
N LEU A 232 8.04 4.29 -18.84
CA LEU A 232 7.20 5.34 -18.26
C LEU A 232 7.27 6.57 -19.15
N LEU A 233 6.10 7.14 -19.45
CA LEU A 233 5.95 8.32 -20.31
C LEU A 233 5.13 9.38 -19.56
N VAL A 234 5.47 10.63 -19.83
CA VAL A 234 4.76 11.79 -19.31
C VAL A 234 4.35 12.69 -20.49
N ALA A 235 3.08 13.06 -20.56
CA ALA A 235 2.58 13.98 -21.58
C ALA A 235 3.17 15.38 -21.37
N ARG A 236 3.47 16.07 -22.48
CA ARG A 236 3.92 17.46 -22.57
C ARG A 236 3.13 18.14 -23.67
N ASP A 237 3.21 19.46 -23.74
CA ASP A 237 2.52 20.25 -24.76
C ASP A 237 2.95 19.86 -26.19
N ASP A 238 4.21 19.46 -26.37
CA ASP A 238 4.83 19.12 -27.65
C ASP A 238 4.94 17.60 -27.90
N GLY A 239 4.33 16.75 -27.05
CA GLY A 239 4.38 15.30 -27.19
C GLY A 239 4.56 14.56 -25.87
N TYR A 240 5.52 13.65 -25.80
CA TYR A 240 5.77 12.82 -24.61
C TYR A 240 7.25 12.81 -24.22
N ALA A 241 7.53 12.99 -22.95
CA ALA A 241 8.84 12.69 -22.37
C ALA A 241 8.87 11.23 -21.92
N VAL A 242 9.83 10.47 -22.40
CA VAL A 242 10.07 9.08 -21.98
C VAL A 242 11.14 9.07 -20.92
N MET A 243 10.93 8.32 -19.84
CA MET A 243 11.96 8.10 -18.83
C MET A 243 13.13 7.33 -19.46
N PRO A 244 14.40 7.80 -19.35
CA PRO A 244 15.57 7.10 -19.89
C PRO A 244 15.91 5.87 -19.02
N GLY A 245 15.15 4.81 -19.20
CA GLY A 245 15.22 3.60 -18.42
C GLY A 245 13.87 2.94 -18.26
N GLY A 246 13.77 1.98 -17.37
CA GLY A 246 12.52 1.28 -17.08
C GLY A 246 12.67 0.20 -16.05
N LEU A 247 11.55 -0.39 -15.70
CA LEU A 247 11.47 -1.55 -14.82
C LEU A 247 11.23 -2.81 -15.66
N THR A 248 12.19 -3.72 -15.67
CA THR A 248 12.02 -5.03 -16.28
C THR A 248 11.49 -6.01 -15.26
N ARG A 249 10.34 -6.60 -15.54
CA ARG A 249 9.80 -7.71 -14.77
C ARG A 249 10.22 -9.03 -15.40
N VAL A 250 10.60 -10.00 -14.58
CA VAL A 250 11.12 -11.29 -15.00
C VAL A 250 10.26 -12.39 -14.40
N ALA A 251 9.98 -13.43 -15.19
CA ALA A 251 9.16 -14.56 -14.77
C ALA A 251 9.77 -15.30 -13.56
N ALA A 252 8.92 -15.79 -12.66
CA ALA A 252 9.33 -16.51 -11.47
C ALA A 252 10.06 -17.84 -11.80
N VAL A 253 9.64 -18.51 -12.89
CA VAL A 253 10.23 -19.76 -13.37
C VAL A 253 10.51 -19.67 -14.86
N GLN A 254 11.44 -20.51 -15.36
CA GLN A 254 11.99 -20.44 -16.72
C GLN A 254 10.93 -20.47 -17.82
N ASP A 255 9.95 -21.35 -17.73
CA ASP A 255 8.96 -21.57 -18.80
C ASP A 255 7.64 -20.83 -18.60
N SER A 256 7.55 -19.96 -17.59
CA SER A 256 6.34 -19.20 -17.33
C SER A 256 6.14 -18.07 -18.34
N PHE A 257 4.95 -17.97 -18.93
CA PHE A 257 4.49 -16.81 -19.68
C PHE A 257 3.85 -15.74 -18.78
N VAL A 258 3.70 -16.02 -17.48
CA VAL A 258 3.18 -15.05 -16.53
C VAL A 258 4.35 -14.28 -15.92
N VAL A 259 4.47 -13.01 -16.27
CA VAL A 259 5.50 -12.10 -15.78
C VAL A 259 4.83 -11.11 -14.84
N SER A 260 4.76 -11.44 -13.54
CA SER A 260 4.09 -10.65 -12.51
C SER A 260 4.78 -10.81 -11.15
N ASN A 261 4.90 -9.73 -10.39
CA ASN A 261 5.41 -9.79 -9.02
C ASN A 261 4.48 -10.61 -8.10
N GLN A 262 3.16 -10.53 -8.31
CA GLN A 262 2.18 -11.33 -7.56
C GLN A 262 2.33 -12.84 -7.80
N ALA A 263 2.94 -13.23 -8.93
CA ALA A 263 3.28 -14.61 -9.25
C ALA A 263 4.71 -14.99 -8.86
N GLY A 264 5.36 -14.22 -7.98
CA GLY A 264 6.72 -14.47 -7.52
C GLY A 264 7.82 -14.01 -8.48
N GLY A 265 7.49 -13.22 -9.50
CA GLY A 265 8.46 -12.65 -10.43
C GLY A 265 9.39 -11.64 -9.75
N VAL A 266 10.60 -11.50 -10.28
CA VAL A 266 11.59 -10.53 -9.81
C VAL A 266 11.62 -9.30 -10.71
N SER A 267 12.15 -8.19 -10.19
CA SER A 267 12.32 -6.94 -10.93
C SER A 267 13.80 -6.67 -11.17
N LYS A 268 14.09 -6.09 -12.34
CA LYS A 268 15.42 -5.60 -12.73
C LYS A 268 15.32 -4.17 -13.21
N ASP A 269 16.29 -3.35 -12.86
CA ASP A 269 16.43 -2.03 -13.46
C ASP A 269 16.91 -2.18 -14.92
N THR A 270 16.36 -1.31 -15.77
CA THR A 270 16.82 -1.20 -17.17
C THR A 270 17.46 0.16 -17.35
N TRP A 271 18.73 0.14 -17.70
CA TRP A 271 19.51 1.33 -17.95
C TRP A 271 19.67 1.56 -19.45
N ILE A 272 19.54 2.81 -19.87
CA ILE A 272 19.83 3.23 -21.23
C ILE A 272 21.20 3.88 -21.21
N LEU A 273 22.10 3.39 -22.05
CA LEU A 273 23.43 3.97 -22.17
C LEU A 273 23.31 5.33 -22.88
N ALA A 274 23.81 6.37 -22.24
CA ALA A 274 23.91 7.70 -22.82
C ALA A 274 25.23 7.82 -23.58
N SER A 275 25.23 8.58 -24.69
CA SER A 275 26.44 8.91 -25.46
C SER A 275 27.29 9.97 -24.76
N GLU A 276 26.67 10.79 -23.89
CA GLU A 276 27.31 11.84 -23.11
C GLU A 276 26.85 11.76 -21.65
N PRO A 277 27.69 12.23 -20.69
CA PRO A 277 27.29 12.29 -19.30
C PRO A 277 26.09 13.21 -19.09
N GLU A 278 25.02 12.70 -18.49
CA GLU A 278 23.86 13.52 -18.10
C GLU A 278 23.99 14.05 -16.68
N LYS A 279 23.54 15.28 -16.46
CA LYS A 279 23.50 15.88 -15.14
C LYS A 279 22.45 15.18 -14.28
N GLN A 280 22.87 14.54 -13.20
CA GLN A 280 21.95 13.96 -12.23
C GLN A 280 21.22 15.07 -11.48
N VAL A 281 19.89 15.03 -11.50
CA VAL A 281 19.01 15.94 -10.75
C VAL A 281 18.14 15.10 -9.82
N SER A 282 18.39 15.20 -8.53
CA SER A 282 17.51 14.64 -7.49
C SER A 282 16.51 15.70 -7.04
N LEU A 283 15.24 15.31 -6.92
CA LEU A 283 14.18 16.13 -6.33
C LEU A 283 13.97 15.79 -4.84
N LEU A 284 14.65 14.76 -4.34
CA LEU A 284 14.67 14.53 -2.90
C LEU A 284 15.19 15.80 -2.22
N PRO A 285 14.45 16.37 -1.27
CA PRO A 285 14.99 17.45 -0.46
C PRO A 285 16.37 16.99 0.04
N GLN A 286 17.35 17.87 0.02
CA GLN A 286 18.62 17.59 0.72
C GLN A 286 18.30 17.63 2.22
N THR A 287 17.67 16.59 2.69
CA THR A 287 17.03 16.42 3.99
C THR A 287 18.01 16.37 5.14
N LEU A 288 19.27 16.56 4.87
CA LEU A 288 20.31 16.72 5.89
C LEU A 288 20.61 18.19 6.19
N GLN A 289 20.05 19.14 5.46
CA GLN A 289 20.07 20.54 5.86
C GLN A 289 18.68 20.91 6.40
N ARG A 290 18.55 20.84 7.71
CA ARG A 290 17.57 21.48 8.58
C ARG A 290 16.35 22.03 7.82
N ALA A 291 15.36 21.19 7.55
CA ALA A 291 14.04 21.69 7.24
C ALA A 291 13.65 22.62 8.38
N SER A 292 13.51 23.90 8.07
CA SER A 292 13.03 24.86 9.06
C SER A 292 11.69 24.33 9.57
N VAL A 293 11.61 24.07 10.87
CA VAL A 293 10.41 23.64 11.59
C VAL A 293 9.18 24.53 11.27
N ALA A 294 9.43 25.74 10.78
CA ALA A 294 8.41 26.69 10.34
C ALA A 294 7.57 26.22 9.13
N ASN A 295 8.10 25.37 8.26
CA ASN A 295 7.36 24.92 7.05
C ASN A 295 6.61 23.59 7.24
N LEU A 296 6.87 22.85 8.33
CA LEU A 296 6.16 21.60 8.66
C LEU A 296 4.73 21.82 9.20
N HIS A 297 4.39 23.06 9.57
CA HIS A 297 3.16 23.36 10.35
C HIS A 297 1.93 23.68 9.49
N GLY A 298 2.05 23.77 8.15
CA GLY A 298 0.95 24.22 7.30
C GLY A 298 0.10 23.11 6.67
N ASP A 299 0.71 22.03 6.24
CA ASP A 299 0.14 21.10 5.26
C ASP A 299 -0.05 19.67 5.80
N LEU A 300 -0.19 19.48 7.11
CA LEU A 300 -0.43 18.14 7.67
C LEU A 300 -1.91 17.78 7.51
N PRO A 301 -2.26 16.73 6.72
CA PRO A 301 -3.61 16.22 6.62
C PRO A 301 -4.15 15.79 7.98
N GLY A 302 -5.45 15.98 8.21
CA GLY A 302 -6.09 15.65 9.49
C GLY A 302 -5.91 14.19 9.86
N GLY A 303 -6.09 13.26 8.91
CA GLY A 303 -5.89 11.83 9.13
C GLY A 303 -4.43 11.47 9.44
N THR A 304 -3.45 12.19 8.88
CA THR A 304 -2.04 12.01 9.24
C THR A 304 -1.77 12.47 10.68
N ALA A 305 -2.35 13.62 11.07
CA ALA A 305 -2.22 14.12 12.44
C ALA A 305 -2.83 13.16 13.47
N ASP A 306 -4.01 12.62 13.18
CA ASP A 306 -4.65 11.61 14.03
C ASP A 306 -3.79 10.35 14.17
N ASN A 307 -3.24 9.85 13.08
CA ASN A 307 -2.37 8.67 13.13
C ASN A 307 -1.08 8.94 13.92
N LEU A 308 -0.45 10.12 13.80
CA LEU A 308 0.72 10.49 14.59
C LEU A 308 0.37 10.59 16.09
N PHE A 309 -0.79 11.18 16.41
CA PHE A 309 -1.28 11.25 17.79
C PHE A 309 -1.49 9.86 18.38
N TRP A 310 -2.21 8.99 17.66
CA TRP A 310 -2.49 7.63 18.14
C TRP A 310 -1.24 6.75 18.16
N PHE A 311 -0.33 6.91 17.21
CA PHE A 311 0.97 6.23 17.23
C PHE A 311 1.71 6.52 18.53
N SER A 312 1.83 7.80 18.90
CA SER A 312 2.49 8.21 20.13
C SER A 312 1.76 7.72 21.38
N ARG A 313 0.42 7.76 21.38
CA ARG A 313 -0.39 7.27 22.51
C ARG A 313 -0.30 5.76 22.70
N TYR A 314 -0.29 4.98 21.61
CA TYR A 314 -0.12 3.54 21.73
C TYR A 314 1.30 3.15 22.13
N ALA A 315 2.31 3.86 21.64
CA ALA A 315 3.70 3.67 22.06
C ALA A 315 3.88 3.91 23.57
N GLU A 316 3.33 5.03 24.07
CA GLU A 316 3.34 5.37 25.50
C GLU A 316 2.61 4.31 26.35
N ARG A 317 1.41 3.91 25.95
CA ARG A 317 0.66 2.86 26.64
C ARG A 317 1.41 1.54 26.68
N ALA A 318 2.00 1.14 25.56
CA ALA A 318 2.78 -0.10 25.46
C ALA A 318 4.02 -0.04 26.36
N GLU A 319 4.75 1.09 26.37
CA GLU A 319 5.92 1.25 27.23
C GLU A 319 5.56 1.19 28.71
N GLN A 320 4.56 1.97 29.14
CA GLN A 320 4.13 2.00 30.55
C GLN A 320 3.51 0.66 30.97
N GLY A 321 2.72 0.04 30.10
CA GLY A 321 2.16 -1.29 30.33
C GLY A 321 3.24 -2.36 30.49
N ALA A 322 4.24 -2.36 29.61
CA ALA A 322 5.36 -3.32 29.69
C ALA A 322 6.17 -3.13 30.98
N ARG A 323 6.46 -1.90 31.39
CA ARG A 323 7.17 -1.58 32.63
C ARG A 323 6.38 -2.07 33.87
N LEU A 324 5.09 -1.80 33.89
CA LEU A 324 4.22 -2.22 34.99
C LEU A 324 4.11 -3.75 35.05
N LEU A 325 3.86 -4.42 33.90
CA LEU A 325 3.81 -5.87 33.82
C LEU A 325 5.11 -6.52 34.30
N ARG A 326 6.27 -6.01 33.87
CA ARG A 326 7.56 -6.49 34.35
C ARG A 326 7.67 -6.39 35.88
N THR A 327 7.28 -5.26 36.46
CA THR A 327 7.30 -5.08 37.92
C THR A 327 6.37 -6.08 38.62
N VAL A 328 5.16 -6.26 38.08
CA VAL A 328 4.21 -7.24 38.62
C VAL A 328 4.75 -8.66 38.55
N LEU A 329 5.37 -9.05 37.42
CA LEU A 329 5.97 -10.38 37.26
C LEU A 329 7.12 -10.63 38.26
N GLN A 330 7.98 -9.62 38.49
CA GLN A 330 9.04 -9.71 39.51
C GLN A 330 8.48 -9.93 40.90
N VAL A 331 7.46 -9.18 41.30
CA VAL A 331 6.82 -9.34 42.63
C VAL A 331 6.06 -10.67 42.69
N TYR A 332 5.39 -11.09 41.63
CA TYR A 332 4.72 -12.38 41.54
C TYR A 332 5.68 -13.55 41.74
N ARG A 333 6.84 -13.51 41.06
CA ARG A 333 7.89 -14.54 41.23
C ARG A 333 8.42 -14.57 42.66
N ASN A 334 8.73 -13.40 43.25
CA ASN A 334 9.19 -13.31 44.64
C ASN A 334 8.17 -13.88 45.63
N ALA A 335 6.88 -13.54 45.44
CA ALA A 335 5.80 -14.05 46.29
C ALA A 335 5.65 -15.60 46.21
N LEU A 336 5.97 -16.19 45.06
CA LEU A 336 5.98 -17.65 44.89
C LEU A 336 7.18 -18.30 45.54
N GLU A 337 8.39 -17.70 45.38
CA GLU A 337 9.67 -18.24 45.83
C GLU A 337 9.86 -18.13 47.35
N TYR A 338 9.66 -16.92 47.89
CA TYR A 338 9.95 -16.61 49.27
C TYR A 338 8.73 -16.74 50.20
N ARG A 339 7.51 -16.76 49.68
CA ARG A 339 6.22 -16.86 50.39
C ARG A 339 6.04 -15.85 51.53
N ASP A 340 6.66 -14.66 51.36
CA ASP A 340 6.52 -13.57 52.33
C ASP A 340 5.08 -13.01 52.28
N PRO A 341 4.40 -12.85 53.41
CA PRO A 341 3.09 -12.23 53.50
C PRO A 341 3.06 -10.78 52.96
N LEU A 342 4.17 -10.04 53.10
CA LEU A 342 4.27 -8.67 52.60
C LEU A 342 4.31 -8.64 51.06
N ASP A 343 5.09 -9.51 50.43
CA ASP A 343 5.15 -9.62 48.99
C ASP A 343 3.79 -10.01 48.38
N ARG A 344 3.06 -10.89 49.08
CA ARG A 344 1.71 -11.26 48.67
C ARG A 344 0.71 -10.11 48.76
N ALA A 345 0.79 -9.28 49.81
CA ALA A 345 -0.03 -8.10 49.97
C ALA A 345 0.32 -7.02 48.91
N CYS A 346 1.59 -6.83 48.65
CA CYS A 346 2.08 -5.97 47.56
C CYS A 346 1.56 -6.43 46.20
N LEU A 347 1.64 -7.72 45.92
CA LEU A 347 1.15 -8.29 44.67
C LEU A 347 -0.35 -8.04 44.49
N ASP A 348 -1.16 -8.25 45.50
CA ASP A 348 -2.61 -8.02 45.42
C ASP A 348 -2.95 -6.59 45.06
N VAL A 349 -2.24 -5.60 45.63
CA VAL A 349 -2.40 -4.20 45.29
C VAL A 349 -1.92 -3.91 43.87
N LEU A 350 -0.75 -4.42 43.46
CA LEU A 350 -0.21 -4.20 42.13
C LEU A 350 -1.09 -4.79 41.03
N LEU A 351 -1.69 -5.94 41.22
CA LEU A 351 -2.64 -6.55 40.28
C LEU A 351 -3.87 -5.66 40.08
N GLN A 352 -4.40 -5.09 41.17
CA GLN A 352 -5.52 -4.16 41.06
C GLN A 352 -5.12 -2.86 40.36
N VAL A 353 -3.95 -2.31 40.67
CA VAL A 353 -3.37 -1.13 39.99
C VAL A 353 -3.17 -1.42 38.51
N LEU A 354 -2.67 -2.60 38.16
CA LEU A 354 -2.50 -3.01 36.77
C LEU A 354 -3.82 -2.89 35.99
N THR A 355 -4.93 -3.45 36.54
CA THR A 355 -6.25 -3.34 35.92
C THR A 355 -6.68 -1.88 35.74
N GLN A 356 -6.48 -1.04 36.75
CA GLN A 356 -6.90 0.37 36.70
C GLN A 356 -6.09 1.18 35.69
N VAL A 357 -4.77 0.99 35.65
CA VAL A 357 -3.86 1.72 34.76
C VAL A 357 -4.05 1.32 33.30
N THR A 358 -4.24 0.01 33.05
CA THR A 358 -4.45 -0.50 31.69
C THR A 358 -5.90 -0.40 31.24
N ALA A 359 -6.84 -0.14 32.15
CA ALA A 359 -8.28 -0.22 31.92
C ALA A 359 -8.77 -1.61 31.48
N SER A 360 -8.11 -2.68 31.92
CA SER A 360 -8.37 -4.08 31.53
C SER A 360 -9.51 -4.72 32.36
N TYR A 361 -10.60 -4.00 32.56
CA TYR A 361 -11.72 -4.48 33.36
C TYR A 361 -12.41 -5.72 32.73
N PRO A 362 -12.89 -6.71 33.59
CA PRO A 362 -12.85 -6.73 35.06
C PRO A 362 -11.46 -7.03 35.63
N GLY A 363 -10.55 -7.70 34.89
CA GLY A 363 -9.19 -8.01 35.28
C GLY A 363 -9.07 -8.51 36.73
N PHE A 364 -8.32 -7.78 37.55
CA PHE A 364 -8.06 -8.13 38.95
C PHE A 364 -8.93 -7.36 39.98
N VAL A 365 -9.98 -6.66 39.55
CA VAL A 365 -10.84 -5.87 40.47
C VAL A 365 -12.25 -6.45 40.55
N GLY A 366 -12.94 -6.16 41.66
CA GLY A 366 -14.30 -6.61 41.95
C GLY A 366 -14.40 -8.12 42.27
N PRO A 367 -15.64 -8.66 42.40
CA PRO A 367 -15.87 -10.08 42.79
C PRO A 367 -15.29 -11.08 41.77
N GLN A 368 -15.32 -10.75 40.49
CA GLN A 368 -14.73 -11.61 39.44
C GLN A 368 -13.20 -11.58 39.48
N GLY A 369 -12.59 -10.49 39.94
CA GLY A 369 -11.15 -10.36 40.11
C GLY A 369 -10.56 -11.13 41.29
N GLU A 370 -11.37 -11.58 42.26
CA GLU A 370 -10.88 -12.38 43.41
C GLU A 370 -10.30 -13.72 42.96
N ALA A 371 -10.97 -14.39 42.04
CA ALA A 371 -10.47 -15.64 41.47
C ALA A 371 -9.16 -15.41 40.67
N ALA A 372 -9.10 -14.37 39.87
CA ALA A 372 -7.91 -13.98 39.10
C ALA A 372 -6.73 -13.59 40.02
N ARG A 373 -6.96 -12.95 41.17
CA ARG A 373 -5.89 -12.63 42.13
C ARG A 373 -5.38 -13.89 42.88
N SER A 374 -6.23 -14.90 43.04
CA SER A 374 -5.80 -16.16 43.64
C SER A 374 -4.87 -16.95 42.74
N GLU A 375 -5.10 -16.91 41.41
CA GLU A 375 -4.29 -17.52 40.38
C GLU A 375 -4.04 -16.56 39.23
N PRO A 376 -3.08 -15.61 39.37
CA PRO A 376 -2.96 -14.50 38.45
C PRO A 376 -2.30 -14.83 37.11
N ALA A 377 -1.60 -15.96 36.98
CA ALA A 377 -0.82 -16.30 35.80
C ALA A 377 -1.64 -16.31 34.49
N PRO A 378 -2.83 -16.91 34.40
CA PRO A 378 -3.60 -16.90 33.15
C PRO A 378 -4.01 -15.49 32.71
N GLU A 379 -4.45 -14.65 33.65
CA GLU A 379 -4.86 -13.29 33.34
C GLU A 379 -3.68 -12.40 32.97
N LEU A 380 -2.52 -12.58 33.60
CA LEU A 380 -1.28 -11.88 33.21
C LEU A 380 -0.85 -12.27 31.80
N LEU A 381 -0.94 -13.55 31.44
CA LEU A 381 -0.67 -13.99 30.06
C LEU A 381 -1.64 -13.36 29.06
N ASN A 382 -2.93 -13.30 29.38
CA ASN A 382 -3.92 -12.63 28.54
C ASN A 382 -3.60 -11.16 28.33
N LEU A 383 -3.24 -10.44 29.39
CA LEU A 383 -2.88 -9.01 29.32
C LEU A 383 -1.59 -8.75 28.51
N ILE A 384 -0.74 -9.75 28.36
CA ILE A 384 0.49 -9.64 27.57
C ILE A 384 0.24 -10.04 26.11
N LEU A 385 -0.42 -11.16 25.87
CA LEU A 385 -0.41 -11.85 24.57
C LEU A 385 -1.69 -11.72 23.75
N ASP A 386 -2.85 -11.51 24.38
CA ASP A 386 -4.13 -11.49 23.67
C ASP A 386 -4.25 -10.26 22.77
N THR A 387 -4.40 -10.49 21.47
CA THR A 387 -4.56 -9.44 20.46
C THR A 387 -5.99 -8.94 20.29
N GLN A 388 -6.96 -9.63 20.92
CA GLN A 388 -8.39 -9.26 20.86
C GLN A 388 -8.82 -8.41 22.05
N HIS A 389 -8.02 -8.39 23.10
CA HIS A 389 -8.29 -7.60 24.29
C HIS A 389 -7.62 -6.22 24.16
N ASP A 390 -8.40 -5.17 23.92
CA ASP A 390 -7.92 -3.81 23.61
C ASP A 390 -6.93 -3.22 24.63
N ALA A 391 -7.01 -3.66 25.90
CA ALA A 391 -6.12 -3.20 26.96
C ALA A 391 -4.81 -3.99 27.07
N SER A 392 -4.65 -5.09 26.31
CA SER A 392 -3.44 -5.93 26.35
C SER A 392 -2.24 -5.22 25.75
N LEU A 393 -1.05 -5.65 26.15
CA LEU A 393 0.21 -5.16 25.58
C LEU A 393 0.31 -5.45 24.07
N SER A 394 -0.01 -6.67 23.66
CA SER A 394 0.02 -7.07 22.25
C SER A 394 -0.95 -6.26 21.40
N ALA A 395 -2.18 -6.03 21.85
CA ALA A 395 -3.16 -5.21 21.10
C ALA A 395 -2.68 -3.76 20.95
N ASN A 396 -2.13 -3.14 22.00
CA ASN A 396 -1.57 -1.79 21.93
C ASN A 396 -0.36 -1.72 21.00
N LEU A 397 0.52 -2.72 20.99
CA LEU A 397 1.67 -2.78 20.07
C LEU A 397 1.21 -2.95 18.62
N TRP A 398 0.22 -3.78 18.35
CA TRP A 398 -0.35 -3.92 17.00
C TRP A 398 -1.06 -2.64 16.52
N ALA A 399 -1.78 -1.96 17.40
CA ALA A 399 -2.41 -0.67 17.11
C ALA A 399 -1.35 0.41 16.81
N MET A 400 -0.25 0.45 17.60
CA MET A 400 0.90 1.29 17.34
C MET A 400 1.50 1.03 15.96
N LEU A 401 1.74 -0.24 15.60
CA LEU A 401 2.28 -0.61 14.30
C LEU A 401 1.35 -0.19 13.16
N GLY A 402 0.04 -0.37 13.31
CA GLY A 402 -0.95 0.03 12.31
C GLY A 402 -0.94 1.53 12.04
N THR A 403 -0.91 2.35 13.10
CA THR A 403 -0.83 3.81 12.98
C THR A 403 0.52 4.28 12.47
N ALA A 404 1.64 3.67 12.90
CA ALA A 404 2.97 3.94 12.38
C ALA A 404 3.06 3.68 10.87
N TYR A 405 2.45 2.60 10.39
CA TYR A 405 2.43 2.26 8.97
C TYR A 405 1.69 3.31 8.13
N ALA A 406 0.63 3.89 8.69
CA ALA A 406 -0.14 4.96 8.03
C ALA A 406 0.64 6.28 7.88
N VAL A 407 1.66 6.51 8.73
CA VAL A 407 2.50 7.71 8.72
C VAL A 407 3.96 7.43 8.37
N ARG A 408 4.23 6.31 7.71
CA ARG A 408 5.58 5.84 7.38
C ARG A 408 6.43 6.88 6.63
N ASP A 409 5.80 7.70 5.79
CA ASP A 409 6.44 8.78 5.05
C ASP A 409 6.85 9.99 5.91
N ARG A 410 6.42 10.01 7.18
CA ARG A 410 6.66 11.11 8.14
C ARG A 410 7.64 10.74 9.24
N VAL A 411 8.02 9.49 9.36
CA VAL A 411 8.97 9.02 10.37
C VAL A 411 10.35 8.78 9.77
N SER A 412 11.39 8.99 10.58
CA SER A 412 12.77 8.81 10.14
C SER A 412 13.08 7.34 9.83
N GLY A 413 14.15 7.10 9.06
CA GLY A 413 14.63 5.74 8.78
C GLY A 413 15.04 4.99 10.06
N ASP A 414 15.57 5.70 11.05
CA ASP A 414 15.98 5.12 12.33
C ASP A 414 14.78 4.75 13.18
N THR A 415 13.79 5.63 13.29
CA THR A 415 12.48 5.32 13.89
C THR A 415 11.87 4.07 13.25
N TRP A 416 11.92 3.98 11.92
CA TRP A 416 11.36 2.83 11.19
C TRP A 416 12.10 1.52 11.44
N ARG A 417 13.43 1.55 11.66
CA ARG A 417 14.19 0.36 12.05
C ARG A 417 13.73 -0.20 13.38
N VAL A 418 13.51 0.66 14.38
CA VAL A 418 13.01 0.25 15.69
C VAL A 418 11.58 -0.32 15.59
N ILE A 419 10.70 0.32 14.82
CA ILE A 419 9.35 -0.20 14.56
C ILE A 419 9.41 -1.61 13.96
N ASN A 420 10.31 -1.87 13.02
CA ASN A 420 10.49 -3.19 12.43
C ASN A 420 11.02 -4.23 13.43
N VAL A 421 11.91 -3.86 14.35
CA VAL A 421 12.36 -4.75 15.42
C VAL A 421 11.18 -5.19 16.29
N ILE A 422 10.35 -4.25 16.74
CA ILE A 422 9.15 -4.55 17.53
C ILE A 422 8.20 -5.46 16.73
N ARG A 423 7.96 -5.14 15.45
CA ARG A 423 7.10 -5.96 14.58
C ARG A 423 7.62 -7.39 14.47
N THR A 424 8.91 -7.57 14.17
CA THR A 424 9.52 -8.90 14.01
C THR A 424 9.38 -9.73 15.28
N LYS A 425 9.51 -9.11 16.46
CA LYS A 425 9.32 -9.79 17.74
C LYS A 425 7.87 -10.26 17.90
N LEU A 426 6.89 -9.40 17.63
CA LEU A 426 5.45 -9.75 17.73
C LEU A 426 5.02 -10.81 16.71
N GLU A 427 5.63 -10.84 15.54
CA GLU A 427 5.37 -11.85 14.50
C GLU A 427 6.05 -13.18 14.79
N SER A 428 7.03 -13.21 15.71
CA SER A 428 7.79 -14.42 16.01
C SER A 428 6.90 -15.52 16.60
N MET A 429 7.17 -16.78 16.24
CA MET A 429 6.50 -17.94 16.84
C MET A 429 6.79 -18.02 18.35
N GLN A 430 7.97 -17.60 18.77
CA GLN A 430 8.38 -17.60 20.18
C GLN A 430 7.46 -16.72 21.02
N TRP A 431 7.16 -15.49 20.61
CA TRP A 431 6.23 -14.60 21.30
C TRP A 431 4.82 -15.19 21.36
N ARG A 432 4.31 -15.68 20.24
CA ARG A 432 2.92 -16.20 20.11
C ARG A 432 2.67 -17.51 20.84
N SER A 433 3.68 -18.29 21.08
CA SER A 433 3.58 -19.62 21.72
C SER A 433 3.93 -19.62 23.21
N ARG A 434 4.16 -18.45 23.82
CA ARG A 434 4.44 -18.36 25.26
C ARG A 434 3.24 -18.84 26.08
N THR A 435 3.49 -19.81 26.95
CA THR A 435 2.50 -20.38 27.87
C THR A 435 2.91 -20.21 29.34
N GLU A 436 4.17 -19.82 29.57
CA GLU A 436 4.75 -19.64 30.90
C GLU A 436 5.28 -18.22 31.07
N LEU A 437 5.15 -17.69 32.28
CA LEU A 437 5.57 -16.31 32.60
C LEU A 437 7.10 -16.16 32.74
N GLY A 438 7.83 -17.26 32.97
CA GLY A 438 9.26 -17.20 33.28
C GLY A 438 10.13 -16.56 32.19
N ASP A 439 9.81 -16.86 30.92
CA ASP A 439 10.57 -16.35 29.78
C ASP A 439 10.10 -14.98 29.27
N ILE A 440 8.99 -14.47 29.80
CA ILE A 440 8.35 -13.20 29.32
C ILE A 440 9.09 -11.99 29.87
N GLU A 441 9.76 -12.08 31.00
CA GLU A 441 10.49 -10.94 31.59
C GLU A 441 11.60 -10.43 30.66
N ASP A 442 12.39 -11.32 30.07
CA ASP A 442 13.43 -10.97 29.10
C ASP A 442 12.82 -10.33 27.86
N ASP A 443 11.70 -10.89 27.38
CA ASP A 443 10.96 -10.34 26.24
C ASP A 443 10.43 -8.94 26.52
N LEU A 444 9.94 -8.66 27.75
CA LEU A 444 9.51 -7.33 28.17
C LEU A 444 10.67 -6.34 28.25
N ASP A 445 11.85 -6.75 28.72
CA ASP A 445 13.04 -5.90 28.79
C ASP A 445 13.51 -5.47 27.40
N GLU A 446 13.52 -6.39 26.44
CA GLU A 446 13.84 -6.06 25.05
C GLU A 446 12.79 -5.12 24.42
N LEU A 447 11.50 -5.34 24.69
CA LEU A 447 10.43 -4.47 24.21
C LEU A 447 10.52 -3.07 24.83
N ILE A 448 10.76 -2.98 26.14
CA ILE A 448 10.95 -1.68 26.83
C ILE A 448 12.13 -0.94 26.22
N THR A 449 13.25 -1.62 25.99
CA THR A 449 14.43 -1.01 25.36
C THR A 449 14.11 -0.47 23.98
N SER A 450 13.37 -1.23 23.17
CA SER A 450 12.95 -0.81 21.83
C SER A 450 11.98 0.38 21.88
N LEU A 451 11.02 0.38 22.80
CA LEU A 451 10.04 1.46 22.96
C LEU A 451 10.69 2.76 23.46
N VAL A 452 11.66 2.67 24.36
CA VAL A 452 12.47 3.83 24.81
C VAL A 452 13.28 4.40 23.66
N ALA A 453 13.92 3.53 22.86
CA ALA A 453 14.65 3.97 21.66
C ALA A 453 13.70 4.67 20.67
N LEU A 454 12.47 4.15 20.48
CA LEU A 454 11.46 4.76 19.65
C LEU A 454 11.11 6.17 20.11
N SER A 455 10.92 6.37 21.42
CA SER A 455 10.64 7.70 22.02
C SER A 455 11.80 8.66 21.79
N GLY A 456 13.05 8.20 21.90
CA GLY A 456 14.26 9.00 21.64
C GLY A 456 14.34 9.47 20.18
N PHE A 457 14.20 8.58 19.21
CA PHE A 457 14.26 8.94 17.81
C PHE A 457 13.07 9.79 17.34
N ALA A 458 11.90 9.67 17.96
CA ALA A 458 10.74 10.52 17.66
C ALA A 458 10.96 11.97 18.09
N GLN A 459 11.83 12.25 19.05
CA GLN A 459 12.18 13.61 19.47
C GLN A 459 13.17 14.29 18.53
N GLU A 460 13.94 13.51 17.76
CA GLU A 460 14.93 14.03 16.82
C GLU A 460 14.34 14.24 15.40
N SER A 461 13.12 13.76 15.13
CA SER A 461 12.41 13.84 13.85
C SER A 461 11.50 15.05 13.81
#